data_d1b10c465e64d183df616d81eb5c55c7
#
_entry.id   d1b10c465e64d183df616d81eb5c55c7
#
_cell.length_a   1.000
_cell.length_b   1.000
_cell.length_c   1.000
_cell.angle_alpha   90.00
_cell.angle_beta   90.00
_cell.angle_gamma   90.00
#
_symmetry.space_group_name_H-M   'P 1'
#
loop_
_entity.id
_entity.type
_entity.pdbx_description
1 polymer ?
#
loop_
_entity_poly.entity_id
_entity_poly.type
_entity_poly.pdbx_seq_one_letter_code
_entity_poly.pdbx_strand_id
1 'polypeptide(L)'
;MKVILISGKAQNGKDTVAAYMREKLTEDRHRVLITHYADLLKYICRSYFGWNGVKDENGRKMLQYVGTDVIRKANPSLWVDFVALMLKYFHENWDYVIIPDCRFPHEVSTMRESGFDT
;
A
#
# COMPACT_ATOMS: atom_id res chain seq x y z
N MET A 1 1.49 15.85 -7.17
CA MET A 1 0.86 14.76 -6.41
C MET A 1 1.50 14.65 -5.05
N LYS A 2 0.68 14.59 -4.03
CA LYS A 2 1.14 14.41 -2.65
C LYS A 2 0.87 12.98 -2.18
N VAL A 3 1.84 12.35 -1.54
CA VAL A 3 1.72 11.01 -0.97
C VAL A 3 1.55 11.12 0.54
N ILE A 4 0.49 10.53 1.06
CA ILE A 4 0.18 10.50 2.49
C ILE A 4 0.32 9.05 2.96
N LEU A 5 1.24 8.82 3.89
CA LEU A 5 1.47 7.51 4.47
C LEU A 5 0.85 7.46 5.87
N ILE A 6 0.03 6.45 6.10
CA ILE A 6 -0.59 6.24 7.41
C ILE A 6 0.00 4.98 8.02
N SER A 7 0.54 5.11 9.23
CA SER A 7 1.17 4.03 9.97
C SER A 7 0.43 3.81 11.29
N GLY A 8 0.51 2.60 11.81
CA GLY A 8 -0.11 2.21 13.07
C GLY A 8 -0.23 0.70 13.18
N LYS A 9 -0.70 0.25 14.34
CA LYS A 9 -0.92 -1.18 14.57
C LYS A 9 -2.09 -1.68 13.74
N ALA A 10 -2.11 -2.98 13.43
CA ALA A 10 -3.24 -3.63 12.79
C ALA A 10 -4.54 -3.35 13.57
N GLN A 11 -5.64 -3.15 12.86
CA GLN A 11 -6.97 -2.90 13.41
C GLN A 11 -7.12 -1.56 14.15
N ASN A 12 -6.21 -0.60 13.93
CA ASN A 12 -6.32 0.75 14.50
C ASN A 12 -7.10 1.73 13.61
N GLY A 13 -7.92 1.22 12.69
CA GLY A 13 -8.77 2.06 11.85
C GLY A 13 -8.03 2.85 10.77
N LYS A 14 -6.87 2.40 10.33
CA LYS A 14 -6.09 3.10 9.29
C LYS A 14 -6.87 3.23 7.98
N ASP A 15 -7.57 2.18 7.57
CA ASP A 15 -8.38 2.22 6.36
C ASP A 15 -9.58 3.15 6.52
N THR A 16 -10.16 3.23 7.71
CA THR A 16 -11.26 4.17 8.03
C THR A 16 -10.78 5.61 7.94
N VAL A 17 -9.59 5.90 8.47
CA VAL A 17 -8.99 7.24 8.36
C VAL A 17 -8.72 7.59 6.90
N ALA A 18 -8.17 6.66 6.14
CA ALA A 18 -7.89 6.86 4.72
C ALA A 18 -9.17 7.16 3.93
N ALA A 19 -10.23 6.41 4.19
CA ALA A 19 -11.53 6.62 3.52
C ALA A 19 -12.13 8.00 3.89
N TYR A 20 -12.02 8.41 5.14
CA TYR A 20 -12.48 9.73 5.59
C TYR A 20 -11.69 10.85 4.90
N MET A 21 -10.38 10.72 4.85
CA MET A 21 -9.52 11.71 4.16
C MET A 21 -9.87 11.81 2.68
N ARG A 22 -10.08 10.67 2.01
CA ARG A 22 -10.48 10.65 0.60
C ARG A 22 -11.79 11.38 0.41
N GLU A 23 -12.78 11.12 1.27
CA GLU A 23 -14.09 11.78 1.19
C GLU A 23 -13.94 13.30 1.27
N LYS A 24 -13.17 13.80 2.24
CA LYS A 24 -12.96 15.23 2.44
C LYS A 24 -12.21 15.88 1.26
N LEU A 25 -11.16 15.23 0.77
CA LEU A 25 -10.39 15.75 -0.36
C LEU A 25 -11.21 15.71 -1.66
N THR A 26 -12.04 14.70 -1.83
CA THR A 26 -12.93 14.59 -3.01
C THR A 26 -14.00 15.68 -2.99
N GLU A 27 -14.51 16.06 -1.82
CA GLU A 27 -15.42 17.20 -1.68
C GLU A 27 -14.79 18.50 -2.20
N ASP A 28 -13.48 18.66 -2.02
CA ASP A 28 -12.70 19.79 -2.54
C ASP A 28 -12.25 19.61 -3.99
N ARG A 29 -12.83 18.64 -4.69
CA ARG A 29 -12.57 18.32 -6.11
C ARG A 29 -11.15 17.82 -6.39
N HIS A 30 -10.48 17.27 -5.42
CA HIS A 30 -9.19 16.58 -5.63
C HIS A 30 -9.42 15.15 -6.10
N ARG A 31 -8.49 14.65 -6.92
CA ARG A 31 -8.46 13.27 -7.37
C ARG A 31 -7.61 12.48 -6.37
N VAL A 32 -8.22 11.50 -5.71
CA VAL A 32 -7.59 10.77 -4.61
C VAL A 32 -7.56 9.28 -4.89
N LEU A 33 -6.37 8.68 -4.81
CA LEU A 33 -6.17 7.23 -4.88
C LEU A 33 -5.84 6.71 -3.49
N ILE A 34 -6.51 5.63 -3.10
CA ILE A 34 -6.07 4.82 -1.95
C ILE A 34 -5.44 3.54 -2.52
N THR A 35 -4.18 3.31 -2.18
CA THR A 35 -3.48 2.09 -2.55
C THR A 35 -2.76 1.52 -1.34
N HIS A 36 -2.33 0.26 -1.41
CA HIS A 36 -1.68 -0.43 -0.31
C HIS A 36 -0.41 -1.10 -0.80
N TYR A 37 0.63 -1.13 0.04
CA TYR A 37 1.82 -1.91 -0.27
C TYR A 37 1.50 -3.40 -0.41
N ALA A 38 0.45 -3.86 0.29
CA ALA A 38 0.03 -5.26 0.23
C ALA A 38 -0.83 -5.62 -0.99
N ASP A 39 -1.20 -4.68 -1.85
CA ASP A 39 -2.07 -4.97 -3.00
C ASP A 39 -1.43 -5.96 -3.98
N LEU A 40 -0.16 -5.78 -4.30
CA LEU A 40 0.56 -6.71 -5.17
C LEU A 40 0.69 -8.09 -4.54
N LEU A 41 0.97 -8.16 -3.23
CA LEU A 41 1.03 -9.42 -2.50
C LEU A 41 -0.30 -10.17 -2.59
N LYS A 42 -1.40 -9.50 -2.37
CA LYS A 42 -2.73 -10.09 -2.46
C LYS A 42 -3.04 -10.60 -3.87
N TYR A 43 -2.67 -9.83 -4.87
CA TYR A 43 -2.79 -10.25 -6.27
C TYR A 43 -2.01 -11.53 -6.55
N ILE A 44 -0.75 -11.58 -6.11
CA ILE A 44 0.11 -12.75 -6.29
C ILE A 44 -0.50 -13.98 -5.61
N CYS A 45 -0.95 -13.84 -4.37
CA CYS A 45 -1.55 -14.95 -3.63
C CYS A 45 -2.82 -15.48 -4.29
N ARG A 46 -3.68 -14.59 -4.80
CA ARG A 46 -4.88 -14.98 -5.53
C ARG A 46 -4.56 -15.65 -6.86
N SER A 47 -3.65 -15.05 -7.63
CA SER A 47 -3.39 -15.47 -9.02
C SER A 47 -2.51 -16.70 -9.11
N TYR A 48 -1.53 -16.84 -8.21
CA TYR A 48 -0.50 -17.88 -8.32
C TYR A 48 -0.60 -18.95 -7.24
N PHE A 49 -1.22 -18.66 -6.11
CA PHE A 49 -1.29 -19.60 -4.98
C PHE A 49 -2.71 -20.04 -4.62
N GLY A 50 -3.72 -19.62 -5.40
CA GLY A 50 -5.09 -20.07 -5.23
C GLY A 50 -5.81 -19.54 -3.99
N TRP A 51 -5.35 -18.43 -3.44
CA TRP A 51 -6.01 -17.80 -2.30
C TRP A 51 -7.42 -17.34 -2.69
N ASN A 52 -8.41 -17.62 -1.83
CA ASN A 52 -9.81 -17.26 -2.09
C ASN A 52 -10.15 -15.79 -1.73
N GLY A 53 -9.20 -15.03 -1.23
CA GLY A 53 -9.41 -13.63 -0.85
C GLY A 53 -9.94 -13.44 0.57
N VAL A 54 -10.19 -14.51 1.31
CA VAL A 54 -10.70 -14.42 2.69
C VAL A 54 -9.53 -14.35 3.67
N LYS A 55 -9.55 -13.36 4.56
CA LYS A 55 -8.53 -13.20 5.61
C LYS A 55 -8.89 -14.00 6.85
N ASP A 56 -9.14 -15.28 6.68
CA ASP A 56 -9.22 -16.25 7.77
C ASP A 56 -7.81 -16.62 8.24
N GLU A 57 -7.71 -17.57 9.17
CA GLU A 57 -6.41 -17.99 9.70
C GLU A 57 -5.47 -18.51 8.60
N ASN A 58 -6.01 -19.32 7.69
CA ASN A 58 -5.22 -19.86 6.58
C ASN A 58 -4.80 -18.79 5.58
N GLY A 59 -5.69 -17.84 5.28
CA GLY A 59 -5.38 -16.72 4.40
C GLY A 59 -4.29 -15.82 4.97
N ARG A 60 -4.36 -15.51 6.26
CA ARG A 60 -3.34 -14.71 6.95
C ARG A 60 -1.98 -15.40 6.97
N LYS A 61 -1.97 -16.72 7.19
CA LYS A 61 -0.73 -17.51 7.13
C LYS A 61 -0.11 -17.50 5.74
N MET A 62 -0.94 -17.62 4.70
CA MET A 62 -0.47 -17.54 3.32
C MET A 62 0.15 -16.17 3.02
N LEU A 63 -0.53 -15.09 3.38
CA LEU A 63 -0.02 -13.72 3.17
C LEU A 63 1.29 -13.51 3.92
N GLN A 64 1.39 -13.97 5.16
CA GLN A 64 2.61 -13.89 5.96
C GLN A 64 3.74 -14.68 5.31
N TYR A 65 3.48 -15.91 4.90
CA TYR A 65 4.49 -16.77 4.31
C TYR A 65 5.02 -16.19 3.00
N VAL A 66 4.14 -15.88 2.06
CA VAL A 66 4.53 -15.37 0.74
C VAL A 66 5.14 -13.98 0.87
N GLY A 67 4.52 -13.09 1.63
CA GLY A 67 4.94 -11.70 1.72
C GLY A 67 6.20 -11.49 2.53
N THR A 68 6.35 -12.16 3.65
CA THR A 68 7.46 -11.94 4.58
C THR A 68 8.53 -13.03 4.46
N ASP A 69 8.14 -14.30 4.58
CA ASP A 69 9.11 -15.39 4.71
C ASP A 69 9.79 -15.72 3.38
N VAL A 70 9.13 -15.50 2.26
CA VAL A 70 9.68 -15.81 0.93
C VAL A 70 10.15 -14.53 0.23
N ILE A 71 9.21 -13.63 -0.11
CA ILE A 71 9.53 -12.50 -1.01
C ILE A 71 10.30 -11.40 -0.31
N ARG A 72 9.86 -10.93 0.87
CA ARG A 72 10.57 -9.86 1.59
C ARG A 72 11.98 -10.29 2.00
N LYS A 73 12.17 -11.56 2.31
CA LYS A 73 13.49 -12.10 2.65
C LYS A 73 14.44 -12.06 1.45
N ALA A 74 13.93 -12.32 0.25
CA ALA A 74 14.71 -12.27 -0.99
C ALA A 74 14.88 -10.85 -1.52
N ASN A 75 13.86 -10.00 -1.35
CA ASN A 75 13.86 -8.61 -1.81
C ASN A 75 13.07 -7.73 -0.82
N PRO A 76 13.76 -7.17 0.20
CA PRO A 76 13.09 -6.43 1.29
C PRO A 76 12.29 -5.21 0.85
N SER A 77 12.60 -4.62 -0.29
CA SER A 77 11.95 -3.40 -0.77
C SER A 77 10.97 -3.63 -1.93
N LEU A 78 10.68 -4.89 -2.28
CA LEU A 78 9.84 -5.19 -3.44
C LEU A 78 8.49 -4.47 -3.41
N TRP A 79 7.80 -4.52 -2.26
CA TRP A 79 6.45 -3.97 -2.14
C TRP A 79 6.42 -2.46 -2.28
N VAL A 80 7.35 -1.76 -1.63
CA VAL A 80 7.44 -0.30 -1.72
C VAL A 80 7.94 0.14 -3.09
N ASP A 81 8.90 -0.55 -3.66
CA ASP A 81 9.45 -0.21 -4.98
C ASP A 81 8.40 -0.36 -6.08
N PHE A 82 7.56 -1.38 -6.00
CA PHE A 82 6.47 -1.57 -6.95
C PHE A 82 5.49 -0.39 -6.90
N VAL A 83 5.04 0.00 -5.71
CA VAL A 83 4.11 1.12 -5.57
C VAL A 83 4.76 2.41 -6.04
N ALA A 84 6.01 2.67 -5.67
CA ALA A 84 6.74 3.86 -6.12
C ALA A 84 6.84 3.92 -7.65
N LEU A 85 7.11 2.79 -8.29
CA LEU A 85 7.17 2.70 -9.76
C LEU A 85 5.81 3.01 -10.39
N MET A 86 4.74 2.44 -9.87
CA MET A 86 3.38 2.70 -10.37
C MET A 86 3.02 4.17 -10.25
N LEU A 87 3.30 4.78 -9.10
CA LEU A 87 3.01 6.20 -8.88
C LEU A 87 3.82 7.11 -9.80
N LYS A 88 5.04 6.71 -10.15
CA LYS A 88 5.88 7.45 -11.08
C LYS A 88 5.24 7.52 -12.47
N TYR A 89 4.64 6.42 -12.94
CA TYR A 89 3.98 6.38 -14.25
C TYR A 89 2.62 7.06 -14.25
N PHE A 90 1.90 7.08 -13.14
CA PHE A 90 0.51 7.54 -13.06
C PHE A 90 0.33 8.79 -12.22
N HIS A 91 1.41 9.53 -11.88
CA HIS A 91 1.36 10.69 -10.99
C HIS A 91 0.44 11.82 -11.50
N GLU A 92 0.28 11.97 -12.80
CA GLU A 92 -0.58 13.01 -13.37
C GLU A 92 -2.07 12.72 -13.19
N ASN A 93 -2.43 11.47 -12.87
CA ASN A 93 -3.83 11.09 -12.69
C ASN A 93 -4.37 11.45 -11.32
N TRP A 94 -3.51 11.76 -10.35
CA TRP A 94 -3.90 11.92 -8.96
C TRP A 94 -3.31 13.18 -8.34
N ASP A 95 -4.10 13.84 -7.49
CA ASP A 95 -3.65 14.96 -6.68
C ASP A 95 -3.11 14.47 -5.34
N TYR A 96 -3.72 13.43 -4.79
CA TYR A 96 -3.31 12.79 -3.53
C TYR A 96 -3.34 11.28 -3.68
N VAL A 97 -2.36 10.64 -3.06
CA VAL A 97 -2.30 9.19 -2.90
C VAL A 97 -2.17 8.88 -1.41
N ILE A 98 -3.05 8.03 -0.90
CA ILE A 98 -3.07 7.63 0.50
C ILE A 98 -2.70 6.16 0.60
N ILE A 99 -1.69 5.84 1.41
CA ILE A 99 -1.23 4.47 1.63
C ILE A 99 -1.36 4.16 3.13
N PRO A 100 -2.43 3.44 3.54
CA PRO A 100 -2.74 3.24 4.96
C PRO A 100 -2.06 2.05 5.60
N ASP A 101 -1.21 1.32 4.90
CA ASP A 101 -0.49 0.17 5.44
C ASP A 101 1.03 0.36 5.48
N CYS A 102 1.47 1.58 5.72
CA CYS A 102 2.89 1.88 5.94
C CYS A 102 3.33 1.30 7.29
N ARG A 103 4.41 0.51 7.31
CA ARG A 103 4.91 -0.16 8.51
C ARG A 103 6.37 0.15 8.84
N PHE A 104 7.20 0.38 7.83
CA PHE A 104 8.64 0.46 7.98
C PHE A 104 9.19 1.83 7.58
N PRO A 105 10.21 2.35 8.31
CA PRO A 105 10.81 3.64 7.96
C PRO A 105 11.34 3.74 6.53
N HIS A 106 11.86 2.63 5.98
CA HIS A 106 12.40 2.64 4.61
C HIS A 106 11.29 2.89 3.56
N GLU A 107 10.04 2.58 3.88
CA GLU A 107 8.91 2.87 2.98
C GLU A 107 8.70 4.38 2.84
N VAL A 108 8.88 5.13 3.92
CA VAL A 108 8.84 6.59 3.89
C VAL A 108 10.02 7.15 3.10
N SER A 109 11.23 6.67 3.39
CA SER A 109 12.46 7.11 2.72
C SER A 109 12.40 6.87 1.22
N THR A 110 11.94 5.69 0.81
CA THR A 110 11.84 5.32 -0.61
C THR A 110 10.89 6.26 -1.34
N MET A 111 9.75 6.60 -0.75
CA MET A 111 8.80 7.52 -1.37
C MET A 111 9.39 8.92 -1.54
N ARG A 112 10.09 9.42 -0.53
CA ARG A 112 10.75 10.73 -0.59
C ARG A 112 11.89 10.75 -1.61
N GLU A 113 12.73 9.71 -1.62
CA GLU A 113 13.83 9.57 -2.57
C GLU A 113 13.35 9.42 -4.02
N SER A 114 12.15 8.90 -4.21
CA SER A 114 11.52 8.81 -5.53
C SER A 114 11.00 10.17 -6.04
N GLY A 115 11.12 11.23 -5.25
CA GLY A 115 10.76 12.58 -5.64
C GLY A 115 9.33 12.98 -5.31
N PHE A 116 8.59 12.15 -4.56
CA PHE A 116 7.22 12.48 -4.17
C PHE A 116 7.21 13.38 -2.93
N ASP A 117 6.31 14.36 -2.94
CA ASP A 117 5.98 15.15 -1.76
C ASP A 117 5.22 14.23 -0.79
N THR A 118 5.88 13.87 0.31
CA THR A 118 5.41 12.83 1.22
C THR A 118 5.33 13.34 2.66
#